data_e11eb8ec4df40434c0dcf2d6dc7f023f
#
_entry.id   e11eb8ec4df40434c0dcf2d6dc7f023f
#
_cell.length_a   1.000
_cell.length_b   1.000
_cell.length_c   1.000
_cell.angle_alpha   90.00
_cell.angle_beta   90.00
_cell.angle_gamma   90.00
#
_symmetry.space_group_name_H-M   'P 1'
#
loop_
_entity.id
_entity.type
_entity.pdbx_description
1 polymer ?
#
loop_
_entity_poly.entity_id
_entity_poly.type
_entity_poly.pdbx_seq_one_letter_code
_entity_poly.pdbx_strand_id
1 'polypeptide(L)'
;MSGHSKWHNIQAKKGKADAARGKIFTKLGRELLIAVKAGGPDTAGNSKLKDVIAKCKAANMPNDTINNAIKKASTSNENYEEIVYEGYGPAGVAVIVEASTNNRNRTAADVRHVFDKAGGNLGTSGCVSYMFNKKGVIVIEKESKDRDEEELMMLALDAGAEDFISSDDVYEITTDPSNFSEVREKLEQAGLTFLEADVQMVPTTTVSLDDDGAEKMERLIELANKDLNGCFDYYEMMNYFRHNSSPLSQALSNAC
;
A
#
# COMPACT_ATOMS: atom_id res chain seq x y z
N MET A 1 -14.46 -14.06 3.01
CA MET A 1 -13.57 -14.18 4.17
C MET A 1 -12.20 -13.51 3.97
N SER A 2 -12.11 -12.46 3.15
CA SER A 2 -10.85 -11.71 2.89
C SER A 2 -10.61 -10.52 3.84
N GLY A 3 -11.63 -10.05 4.57
CA GLY A 3 -11.55 -8.84 5.37
C GLY A 3 -10.63 -8.90 6.59
N HIS A 4 -10.59 -10.02 7.31
CA HIS A 4 -9.73 -10.17 8.48
C HIS A 4 -8.23 -10.08 8.14
N SER A 5 -7.81 -10.58 6.99
CA SER A 5 -6.40 -10.51 6.58
C SER A 5 -5.98 -9.06 6.28
N LYS A 6 -6.87 -8.26 5.69
CA LYS A 6 -6.58 -6.87 5.35
C LYS A 6 -6.51 -5.97 6.58
N TRP A 7 -7.44 -6.11 7.52
CA TRP A 7 -7.40 -5.42 8.81
C TRP A 7 -6.11 -5.70 9.58
N HIS A 8 -5.72 -6.97 9.71
CA HIS A 8 -4.48 -7.34 10.37
C HIS A 8 -3.24 -6.78 9.68
N ASN A 9 -3.22 -6.74 8.35
CA ASN A 9 -2.12 -6.16 7.59
C ASN A 9 -2.02 -4.64 7.83
N ILE A 10 -3.16 -3.94 7.87
CA ILE A 10 -3.20 -2.50 8.16
C ILE A 10 -2.77 -2.23 9.61
N GLN A 11 -3.26 -3.00 10.58
CA GLN A 11 -2.88 -2.87 11.98
C GLN A 11 -1.39 -3.20 12.21
N ALA A 12 -0.86 -4.23 11.57
CA ALA A 12 0.56 -4.57 11.63
C ALA A 12 1.44 -3.46 11.02
N LYS A 13 0.98 -2.78 9.96
CA LYS A 13 1.64 -1.60 9.39
C LYS A 13 1.59 -0.40 10.37
N LYS A 14 0.47 -0.19 11.09
CA LYS A 14 0.33 0.91 12.08
C LYS A 14 1.12 0.67 13.38
N GLY A 15 1.20 -0.55 13.89
CA GLY A 15 1.83 -0.86 15.20
C GLY A 15 3.37 -0.72 15.24
N LYS A 16 4.05 -0.60 14.09
CA LYS A 16 5.50 -0.35 14.00
C LYS A 16 5.85 1.15 13.83
N ALA A 17 5.03 2.04 14.39
CA ALA A 17 4.87 3.44 13.96
C ALA A 17 6.10 4.36 14.12
N ASP A 18 6.95 4.23 15.14
CA ASP A 18 7.96 5.28 15.38
C ASP A 18 9.27 5.08 14.60
N ALA A 19 9.79 3.87 14.48
CA ALA A 19 10.96 3.58 13.63
C ALA A 19 10.58 3.60 12.13
N ALA A 20 9.33 3.29 11.81
CA ALA A 20 8.80 3.31 10.45
C ALA A 20 8.50 4.73 9.94
N ARG A 21 8.19 5.69 10.82
CA ARG A 21 7.76 7.06 10.43
C ARG A 21 8.78 7.75 9.52
N GLY A 22 10.07 7.65 9.83
CA GLY A 22 11.13 8.22 8.98
C GLY A 22 11.18 7.61 7.59
N LYS A 23 10.96 6.30 7.48
CA LYS A 23 10.93 5.58 6.20
C LYS A 23 9.69 5.95 5.38
N ILE A 24 8.51 6.02 6.02
CA ILE A 24 7.27 6.46 5.41
C ILE A 24 7.42 7.88 4.86
N PHE A 25 7.97 8.80 5.65
CA PHE A 25 8.17 10.19 5.20
C PHE A 25 9.17 10.29 4.05
N THR A 26 10.22 9.46 4.04
CA THR A 26 11.18 9.39 2.94
C THR A 26 10.51 8.90 1.65
N LYS A 27 9.68 7.86 1.73
CA LYS A 27 8.90 7.34 0.60
C LYS A 27 7.95 8.40 0.06
N LEU A 28 7.09 8.96 0.92
CA LEU A 28 6.12 9.98 0.53
C LEU A 28 6.80 11.24 -0.04
N GLY A 29 7.98 11.62 0.46
CA GLY A 29 8.80 12.70 -0.08
C GLY A 29 9.25 12.45 -1.53
N ARG A 30 9.54 11.19 -1.88
CA ARG A 30 9.88 10.80 -3.26
C ARG A 30 8.63 10.76 -4.15
N GLU A 31 7.52 10.24 -3.66
CA GLU A 31 6.23 10.28 -4.37
C GLU A 31 5.82 11.74 -4.68
N LEU A 32 5.98 12.66 -3.71
CA LEU A 32 5.77 14.11 -3.94
C LEU A 32 6.68 14.63 -5.05
N LEU A 33 7.96 14.26 -5.05
CA LEU A 33 8.91 14.69 -6.07
C LEU A 33 8.49 14.17 -7.45
N ILE A 34 8.13 12.90 -7.57
CA ILE A 34 7.67 12.28 -8.82
C ILE A 34 6.39 12.96 -9.31
N ALA A 35 5.41 13.17 -8.42
CA ALA A 35 4.15 13.82 -8.76
C ALA A 35 4.36 15.27 -9.26
N VAL A 36 5.22 16.04 -8.58
CA VAL A 36 5.55 17.42 -8.99
C VAL A 36 6.29 17.44 -10.32
N LYS A 37 7.21 16.51 -10.56
CA LYS A 37 7.93 16.42 -11.85
C LYS A 37 7.01 16.06 -13.01
N ALA A 38 6.00 15.21 -12.76
CA ALA A 38 5.07 14.76 -13.80
C ALA A 38 4.02 15.81 -14.17
N GLY A 39 3.46 16.53 -13.18
CA GLY A 39 2.30 17.42 -13.40
C GLY A 39 2.44 18.83 -12.84
N GLY A 40 3.65 19.21 -12.35
CA GLY A 40 3.89 20.52 -11.74
C GLY A 40 3.45 20.60 -10.26
N PRO A 41 3.78 21.72 -9.59
CA PRO A 41 3.52 21.91 -8.16
C PRO A 41 2.10 22.37 -7.83
N ASP A 42 1.29 22.70 -8.84
CA ASP A 42 -0.08 23.16 -8.65
C ASP A 42 -1.04 21.97 -8.51
N THR A 43 -1.69 21.88 -7.36
CA THR A 43 -2.68 20.83 -7.07
C THR A 43 -3.95 20.94 -7.90
N ALA A 44 -4.28 22.13 -8.44
CA ALA A 44 -5.47 22.31 -9.27
C ALA A 44 -5.37 21.54 -10.59
N GLY A 45 -4.16 21.42 -11.14
CA GLY A 45 -3.89 20.72 -12.39
C GLY A 45 -3.23 19.33 -12.23
N ASN A 46 -2.97 18.89 -10.98
CA ASN A 46 -2.20 17.68 -10.71
C ASN A 46 -2.91 16.80 -9.68
N SER A 47 -3.77 15.90 -10.17
CA SER A 47 -4.53 14.96 -9.32
C SER A 47 -3.60 14.00 -8.57
N LYS A 48 -2.53 13.48 -9.22
CA LYS A 48 -1.53 12.62 -8.56
C LYS A 48 -0.89 13.33 -7.36
N LEU A 49 -0.60 14.64 -7.47
CA LEU A 49 -0.06 15.41 -6.36
C LEU A 49 -1.08 15.57 -5.21
N LYS A 50 -2.36 15.79 -5.53
CA LYS A 50 -3.43 15.83 -4.51
C LYS A 50 -3.49 14.53 -3.72
N ASP A 51 -3.46 13.38 -4.40
CA ASP A 51 -3.52 12.06 -3.76
C ASP A 51 -2.32 11.82 -2.86
N VAL A 52 -1.10 12.15 -3.32
CA VAL A 52 0.11 12.03 -2.50
C VAL A 52 0.07 12.97 -1.29
N ILE A 53 -0.45 14.19 -1.43
CA ILE A 53 -0.65 15.10 -0.29
C ILE A 53 -1.65 14.51 0.72
N ALA A 54 -2.73 13.88 0.26
CA ALA A 54 -3.68 13.22 1.14
C ALA A 54 -3.03 12.06 1.90
N LYS A 55 -2.21 11.22 1.25
CA LYS A 55 -1.40 10.18 1.90
C LYS A 55 -0.43 10.77 2.94
N CYS A 56 0.23 11.89 2.63
CA CYS A 56 1.12 12.57 3.57
C CYS A 56 0.37 13.01 4.83
N LYS A 57 -0.83 13.58 4.67
CA LYS A 57 -1.68 14.00 5.79
C LYS A 57 -2.17 12.80 6.60
N ALA A 58 -2.60 11.71 5.95
CA ALA A 58 -2.99 10.46 6.61
C ALA A 58 -1.83 9.85 7.42
N ALA A 59 -0.59 10.00 6.94
CA ALA A 59 0.62 9.61 7.66
C ALA A 59 1.06 10.62 8.75
N ASN A 60 0.26 11.64 9.04
CA ASN A 60 0.57 12.73 9.97
C ASN A 60 1.87 13.48 9.63
N MET A 61 2.18 13.67 8.36
CA MET A 61 3.29 14.52 7.92
C MET A 61 2.92 15.99 8.11
N PRO A 62 3.76 16.80 8.77
CA PRO A 62 3.49 18.24 8.97
C PRO A 62 3.34 18.98 7.64
N ASN A 63 2.39 19.91 7.56
CA ASN A 63 2.14 20.71 6.35
C ASN A 63 3.39 21.45 5.86
N ASP A 64 4.22 21.97 6.77
CA ASP A 64 5.48 22.63 6.41
C ASP A 64 6.45 21.67 5.72
N THR A 65 6.50 20.41 6.17
CA THR A 65 7.33 19.36 5.56
C THR A 65 6.83 19.05 4.15
N ILE A 66 5.52 18.93 3.95
CA ILE A 66 4.89 18.70 2.63
C ILE A 66 5.22 19.88 1.69
N ASN A 67 4.98 21.10 2.13
CA ASN A 67 5.21 22.30 1.33
C ASN A 67 6.70 22.47 0.96
N ASN A 68 7.61 22.20 1.89
CA ASN A 68 9.05 22.24 1.64
C ASN A 68 9.49 21.15 0.65
N ALA A 69 8.91 19.93 0.75
CA ALA A 69 9.17 18.86 -0.21
C ALA A 69 8.71 19.25 -1.63
N ILE A 70 7.52 19.84 -1.79
CA ILE A 70 7.00 20.31 -3.07
C ILE A 70 7.91 21.41 -3.66
N LYS A 71 8.32 22.41 -2.85
CA LYS A 71 9.24 23.46 -3.29
C LYS A 71 10.59 22.89 -3.72
N LYS A 72 11.15 21.96 -2.92
CA LYS A 72 12.42 21.29 -3.24
C LYS A 72 12.29 20.50 -4.55
N ALA A 73 11.18 19.78 -4.73
CA ALA A 73 10.91 19.01 -5.95
C ALA A 73 10.87 19.87 -7.21
N SER A 74 10.31 21.09 -7.12
CA SER A 74 10.23 22.04 -8.26
C SER A 74 11.60 22.55 -8.72
N THR A 75 12.59 22.61 -7.83
CA THR A 75 13.94 23.11 -8.11
C THR A 75 15.00 22.01 -8.20
N SER A 76 14.67 20.79 -7.79
CA SER A 76 15.60 19.66 -7.77
C SER A 76 15.91 19.16 -9.18
N ASN A 77 17.18 18.81 -9.43
CA ASN A 77 17.62 18.08 -10.62
C ASN A 77 17.58 16.55 -10.42
N GLU A 78 17.14 16.06 -9.24
CA GLU A 78 17.01 14.65 -9.00
C GLU A 78 15.85 14.07 -9.83
N ASN A 79 16.13 13.00 -10.53
CA ASN A 79 15.14 12.22 -11.27
C ASN A 79 15.00 10.85 -10.61
N TYR A 80 13.77 10.55 -10.19
CA TYR A 80 13.40 9.21 -9.78
C TYR A 80 12.51 8.60 -10.86
N GLU A 81 12.71 7.33 -11.13
CA GLU A 81 11.83 6.54 -11.99
C GLU A 81 11.08 5.51 -11.16
N GLU A 82 9.84 5.25 -11.54
CA GLU A 82 9.03 4.17 -10.99
C GLU A 82 9.36 2.88 -11.76
N ILE A 83 9.69 1.81 -11.06
CA ILE A 83 10.03 0.50 -11.63
C ILE A 83 9.22 -0.56 -10.91
N VAL A 84 8.69 -1.50 -11.68
CA VAL A 84 7.99 -2.67 -11.18
C VAL A 84 8.91 -3.89 -11.29
N TYR A 85 9.08 -4.59 -10.18
CA TYR A 85 9.74 -5.88 -10.11
C TYR A 85 8.71 -6.95 -9.81
N GLU A 86 8.87 -8.10 -10.43
CA GLU A 86 7.96 -9.23 -10.34
C GLU A 86 8.71 -10.50 -9.97
N GLY A 87 8.11 -11.33 -9.15
CA GLY A 87 8.74 -12.58 -8.75
C GLY A 87 7.82 -13.48 -7.94
N TYR A 88 8.38 -14.60 -7.55
CA TYR A 88 7.73 -15.53 -6.64
C TYR A 88 8.46 -15.52 -5.31
N GLY A 89 7.72 -15.25 -4.26
CA GLY A 89 8.16 -15.42 -2.89
C GLY A 89 8.18 -16.91 -2.49
N PRO A 90 8.53 -17.21 -1.22
CA PRO A 90 8.41 -18.54 -0.67
C PRO A 90 7.04 -19.18 -0.91
N ALA A 91 7.00 -20.50 -0.99
CA ALA A 91 5.79 -21.28 -1.26
C ALA A 91 5.05 -20.90 -2.57
N GLY A 92 5.72 -20.24 -3.52
CA GLY A 92 5.14 -19.89 -4.82
C GLY A 92 4.18 -18.70 -4.80
N VAL A 93 4.23 -17.87 -3.76
CA VAL A 93 3.41 -16.65 -3.67
C VAL A 93 3.87 -15.65 -4.73
N ALA A 94 2.97 -15.21 -5.59
CA ALA A 94 3.27 -14.14 -6.54
C ALA A 94 3.43 -12.80 -5.81
N VAL A 95 4.50 -12.07 -6.14
CA VAL A 95 4.83 -10.79 -5.50
C VAL A 95 5.16 -9.76 -6.56
N ILE A 96 4.53 -8.59 -6.45
CA ILE A 96 4.88 -7.38 -7.20
C ILE A 96 5.54 -6.39 -6.23
N VAL A 97 6.63 -5.76 -6.66
CA VAL A 97 7.32 -4.70 -5.92
C VAL A 97 7.39 -3.46 -6.80
N GLU A 98 6.66 -2.41 -6.44
CA GLU A 98 6.78 -1.09 -7.06
C GLU A 98 7.85 -0.28 -6.31
N ALA A 99 8.84 0.19 -7.02
CA ALA A 99 9.97 0.93 -6.45
C ALA A 99 10.19 2.28 -7.12
N SER A 100 10.51 3.29 -6.30
CA SER A 100 10.95 4.61 -6.77
C SER A 100 12.46 4.73 -6.61
N THR A 101 13.21 4.85 -7.69
CA THR A 101 14.67 4.85 -7.64
C THR A 101 15.31 5.86 -8.61
N ASN A 102 16.48 6.34 -8.23
CA ASN A 102 17.41 7.07 -9.09
C ASN A 102 18.54 6.19 -9.65
N ASN A 103 18.54 4.89 -9.32
CA ASN A 103 19.54 3.95 -9.80
C ASN A 103 18.95 2.54 -9.95
N ARG A 104 18.52 2.23 -11.17
CA ARG A 104 17.90 0.95 -11.58
C ARG A 104 18.73 -0.27 -11.19
N ASN A 105 20.04 -0.22 -11.47
CA ASN A 105 20.91 -1.39 -11.29
C ASN A 105 21.08 -1.73 -9.80
N ARG A 106 21.28 -0.71 -8.97
CA ARG A 106 21.35 -0.89 -7.51
C ARG A 106 20.04 -1.47 -6.97
N THR A 107 18.91 -0.87 -7.30
CA THR A 107 17.62 -1.34 -6.79
C THR A 107 17.29 -2.75 -7.28
N ALA A 108 17.61 -3.09 -8.53
CA ALA A 108 17.42 -4.46 -9.03
C ALA A 108 18.27 -5.48 -8.25
N ALA A 109 19.52 -5.12 -7.90
CA ALA A 109 20.38 -5.98 -7.10
C ALA A 109 19.84 -6.14 -5.67
N ASP A 110 19.38 -5.05 -5.05
CA ASP A 110 18.83 -5.05 -3.69
C ASP A 110 17.55 -5.88 -3.63
N VAL A 111 16.62 -5.69 -4.57
CA VAL A 111 15.38 -6.47 -4.65
C VAL A 111 15.68 -7.96 -4.87
N ARG A 112 16.57 -8.29 -5.80
CA ARG A 112 16.99 -9.70 -6.01
C ARG A 112 17.56 -10.32 -4.74
N HIS A 113 18.43 -9.58 -4.05
CA HIS A 113 19.02 -10.06 -2.79
C HIS A 113 17.95 -10.36 -1.73
N VAL A 114 16.91 -9.52 -1.62
CA VAL A 114 15.80 -9.73 -0.69
C VAL A 114 15.04 -11.01 -1.03
N PHE A 115 14.70 -11.22 -2.31
CA PHE A 115 14.01 -12.44 -2.75
C PHE A 115 14.85 -13.69 -2.48
N ASP A 116 16.12 -13.70 -2.92
CA ASP A 116 17.03 -14.84 -2.77
C ASP A 116 17.21 -15.22 -1.29
N LYS A 117 17.41 -14.21 -0.42
CA LYS A 117 17.62 -14.40 1.02
C LYS A 117 16.40 -14.95 1.76
N ALA A 118 15.21 -14.71 1.23
CA ALA A 118 13.96 -15.23 1.77
C ALA A 118 13.55 -16.57 1.17
N GLY A 119 14.30 -17.10 0.19
CA GLY A 119 13.98 -18.35 -0.50
C GLY A 119 12.95 -18.18 -1.63
N GLY A 120 12.78 -16.96 -2.12
CA GLY A 120 12.01 -16.63 -3.31
C GLY A 120 12.89 -16.52 -4.56
N ASN A 121 12.32 -16.04 -5.64
CA ASN A 121 13.01 -15.82 -6.92
C ASN A 121 12.47 -14.62 -7.65
N LEU A 122 13.34 -13.66 -7.97
CA LEU A 122 12.98 -12.52 -8.81
C LEU A 122 12.89 -12.97 -10.27
N GLY A 123 11.71 -12.78 -10.86
CA GLY A 123 11.41 -13.15 -12.25
C GLY A 123 11.68 -12.04 -13.26
N THR A 124 11.21 -12.28 -14.47
CA THR A 124 11.18 -11.28 -15.53
C THR A 124 9.88 -10.48 -15.49
N SER A 125 9.86 -9.27 -16.05
CA SER A 125 8.65 -8.47 -16.18
C SER A 125 7.54 -9.27 -16.90
N GLY A 126 6.31 -9.21 -16.37
CA GLY A 126 5.17 -9.96 -16.88
C GLY A 126 4.98 -11.36 -16.29
N CYS A 127 5.88 -11.83 -15.40
CA CYS A 127 5.80 -13.20 -14.89
C CYS A 127 4.66 -13.42 -13.87
N VAL A 128 4.21 -12.37 -13.19
CA VAL A 128 3.09 -12.45 -12.21
C VAL A 128 2.06 -11.34 -12.35
N SER A 129 2.33 -10.26 -13.10
CA SER A 129 1.44 -9.09 -13.20
C SER A 129 0.04 -9.42 -13.72
N TYR A 130 -0.11 -10.49 -14.54
CA TYR A 130 -1.41 -10.97 -15.02
C TYR A 130 -2.32 -11.51 -13.90
N MET A 131 -1.77 -11.80 -12.72
CA MET A 131 -2.52 -12.26 -11.54
C MET A 131 -3.05 -11.10 -10.70
N PHE A 132 -2.77 -9.86 -11.07
CA PHE A 132 -3.16 -8.68 -10.33
C PHE A 132 -3.91 -7.70 -11.22
N ASN A 133 -4.87 -6.99 -10.62
CA ASN A 133 -5.56 -5.87 -11.24
C ASN A 133 -5.19 -4.59 -10.51
N LYS A 134 -4.85 -3.54 -11.25
CA LYS A 134 -4.66 -2.22 -10.66
C LYS A 134 -6.02 -1.63 -10.34
N LYS A 135 -6.27 -1.28 -9.07
CA LYS A 135 -7.54 -0.75 -8.55
C LYS A 135 -7.29 0.39 -7.59
N GLY A 136 -8.18 1.36 -7.55
CA GLY A 136 -8.29 2.25 -6.41
C GLY A 136 -8.92 1.48 -5.24
N VAL A 137 -8.32 1.55 -4.07
CA VAL A 137 -8.78 0.87 -2.87
C VAL A 137 -8.92 1.86 -1.74
N ILE A 138 -10.10 1.91 -1.13
CA ILE A 138 -10.41 2.75 0.03
C ILE A 138 -10.91 1.84 1.14
N VAL A 139 -10.29 1.94 2.32
CA VAL A 139 -10.65 1.13 3.48
C VAL A 139 -11.12 2.03 4.62
N ILE A 140 -12.31 1.73 5.15
CA ILE A 140 -12.98 2.47 6.21
C ILE A 140 -13.18 1.54 7.41
N GLU A 141 -12.92 2.04 8.62
CA GLU A 141 -13.15 1.30 9.87
C GLU A 141 -14.63 1.25 10.23
N LYS A 142 -15.14 0.08 10.63
CA LYS A 142 -16.55 -0.10 11.03
C LYS A 142 -16.92 0.55 12.36
N GLU A 143 -15.94 0.89 13.19
CA GLU A 143 -16.19 1.59 14.46
C GLU A 143 -16.63 3.07 14.29
N SER A 144 -16.57 3.59 13.09
CA SER A 144 -17.13 4.89 12.72
C SER A 144 -18.66 4.83 12.73
N LYS A 145 -19.25 4.81 13.91
CA LYS A 145 -20.60 4.33 14.31
C LYS A 145 -21.80 5.12 13.81
N ASP A 146 -21.67 6.04 12.88
CA ASP A 146 -22.75 7.00 12.61
C ASP A 146 -23.50 6.78 11.28
N ARG A 147 -23.17 5.74 10.51
CA ARG A 147 -23.85 5.47 9.24
C ARG A 147 -24.25 4.01 9.11
N ASP A 148 -25.43 3.79 8.57
CA ASP A 148 -25.91 2.48 8.16
C ASP A 148 -25.07 1.94 6.99
N GLU A 149 -24.82 0.63 6.98
CA GLU A 149 -24.03 -0.05 5.94
C GLU A 149 -24.64 0.15 4.55
N GLU A 150 -25.98 0.07 4.44
CA GLU A 150 -26.70 0.29 3.17
C GLU A 150 -26.52 1.73 2.67
N GLU A 151 -26.59 2.73 3.57
CA GLU A 151 -26.38 4.14 3.23
C GLU A 151 -24.94 4.37 2.75
N LEU A 152 -23.95 3.76 3.42
CA LEU A 152 -22.55 3.88 3.02
C LEU A 152 -22.27 3.22 1.67
N MET A 153 -22.85 2.04 1.43
CA MET A 153 -22.75 1.35 0.16
C MET A 153 -23.35 2.19 -0.98
N MET A 154 -24.54 2.75 -0.80
CA MET A 154 -25.17 3.62 -1.80
C MET A 154 -24.32 4.85 -2.07
N LEU A 155 -23.80 5.49 -1.02
CA LEU A 155 -22.91 6.64 -1.15
C LEU A 155 -21.63 6.31 -1.95
N ALA A 156 -21.05 5.15 -1.71
CA ALA A 156 -19.86 4.70 -2.44
C ALA A 156 -20.16 4.45 -3.92
N LEU A 157 -21.25 3.77 -4.24
CA LEU A 157 -21.68 3.50 -5.61
C LEU A 157 -22.03 4.80 -6.36
N ASP A 158 -22.76 5.72 -5.71
CA ASP A 158 -23.08 7.03 -6.28
C ASP A 158 -21.84 7.90 -6.50
N ALA A 159 -20.80 7.72 -5.67
CA ALA A 159 -19.51 8.38 -5.86
C ALA A 159 -18.77 7.84 -7.09
N GLY A 160 -19.06 6.62 -7.55
CA GLY A 160 -18.43 5.97 -8.70
C GLY A 160 -17.58 4.76 -8.33
N ALA A 161 -17.82 4.13 -7.18
CA ALA A 161 -17.18 2.86 -6.82
C ALA A 161 -17.65 1.72 -7.74
N GLU A 162 -16.76 0.77 -8.00
CA GLU A 162 -17.06 -0.46 -8.75
C GLU A 162 -17.58 -1.57 -7.85
N ASP A 163 -17.07 -1.64 -6.63
CA ASP A 163 -17.46 -2.67 -5.67
C ASP A 163 -17.35 -2.17 -4.23
N PHE A 164 -18.16 -2.78 -3.37
CA PHE A 164 -18.23 -2.49 -1.93
C PHE A 164 -18.28 -3.80 -1.16
N ILE A 165 -17.25 -4.08 -0.37
CA ILE A 165 -17.13 -5.30 0.42
C ILE A 165 -17.22 -4.93 1.91
N SER A 166 -18.17 -5.56 2.62
CA SER A 166 -18.32 -5.46 4.05
C SER A 166 -17.65 -6.66 4.73
N SER A 167 -16.74 -6.39 5.63
CA SER A 167 -16.07 -7.39 6.48
C SER A 167 -16.41 -7.14 7.94
N ASP A 168 -15.91 -7.96 8.88
CA ASP A 168 -16.24 -7.79 10.29
C ASP A 168 -15.77 -6.45 10.87
N ASP A 169 -14.59 -5.98 10.45
CA ASP A 169 -13.92 -4.81 11.03
C ASP A 169 -13.86 -3.60 10.09
N VAL A 170 -14.01 -3.80 8.77
CA VAL A 170 -13.81 -2.76 7.77
C VAL A 170 -14.78 -2.85 6.60
N TYR A 171 -15.00 -1.72 5.95
CA TYR A 171 -15.54 -1.62 4.60
C TYR A 171 -14.39 -1.41 3.63
N GLU A 172 -14.40 -2.16 2.54
CA GLU A 172 -13.47 -2.01 1.43
C GLU A 172 -14.23 -1.56 0.19
N ILE A 173 -13.84 -0.42 -0.37
CA ILE A 173 -14.40 0.16 -1.57
C ILE A 173 -13.35 0.07 -2.66
N THR A 174 -13.72 -0.48 -3.82
CA THR A 174 -12.83 -0.52 -4.99
C THR A 174 -13.33 0.35 -6.11
N THR A 175 -12.42 0.93 -6.86
CA THR A 175 -12.70 1.81 -7.99
C THR A 175 -11.79 1.50 -9.17
N ASP A 176 -12.17 1.93 -10.35
CA ASP A 176 -11.22 2.09 -11.45
C ASP A 176 -10.10 3.07 -11.01
N PRO A 177 -8.83 2.80 -11.34
CA PRO A 177 -7.72 3.70 -10.97
C PRO A 177 -7.89 5.14 -11.47
N SER A 178 -8.55 5.34 -12.61
CA SER A 178 -8.79 6.68 -13.17
C SER A 178 -9.83 7.49 -12.38
N ASN A 179 -10.77 6.81 -11.72
CA ASN A 179 -11.84 7.43 -10.94
C ASN A 179 -11.48 7.55 -9.45
N PHE A 180 -10.39 6.94 -9.01
CA PHE A 180 -10.01 6.86 -7.59
C PHE A 180 -10.00 8.22 -6.89
N SER A 181 -9.34 9.22 -7.49
CA SER A 181 -9.22 10.55 -6.88
C SER A 181 -10.57 11.21 -6.69
N GLU A 182 -11.47 11.10 -7.67
CA GLU A 182 -12.81 11.68 -7.61
C GLU A 182 -13.67 10.99 -6.54
N VAL A 183 -13.67 9.65 -6.52
CA VAL A 183 -14.42 8.86 -5.52
C VAL A 183 -13.91 9.17 -4.12
N ARG A 184 -12.60 9.17 -3.91
CA ARG A 184 -11.99 9.52 -2.63
C ARG A 184 -12.41 10.91 -2.15
N GLU A 185 -12.35 11.93 -3.03
CA GLU A 185 -12.73 13.31 -2.68
C GLU A 185 -14.22 13.40 -2.31
N LYS A 186 -15.11 12.73 -3.03
CA LYS A 186 -16.55 12.71 -2.72
C LYS A 186 -16.84 12.07 -1.34
N LEU A 187 -16.18 10.95 -1.05
CA LEU A 187 -16.34 10.27 0.23
C LEU A 187 -15.75 11.10 1.39
N GLU A 188 -14.62 11.78 1.17
CA GLU A 188 -14.03 12.71 2.15
C GLU A 188 -14.94 13.92 2.42
N GLN A 189 -15.55 14.50 1.39
CA GLN A 189 -16.53 15.59 1.52
C GLN A 189 -17.80 15.15 2.26
N ALA A 190 -18.18 13.88 2.14
CA ALA A 190 -19.24 13.27 2.92
C ALA A 190 -18.88 13.00 4.39
N GLY A 191 -17.66 13.37 4.81
CA GLY A 191 -17.19 13.28 6.20
C GLY A 191 -16.60 11.92 6.57
N LEU A 192 -16.28 11.07 5.59
CA LEU A 192 -15.64 9.78 5.86
C LEU A 192 -14.14 9.93 6.09
N THR A 193 -13.60 9.13 6.99
CA THR A 193 -12.17 9.00 7.25
C THR A 193 -11.70 7.62 6.81
N PHE A 194 -10.49 7.55 6.25
CA PHE A 194 -9.96 6.33 5.67
C PHE A 194 -8.81 5.77 6.51
N LEU A 195 -8.82 4.46 6.70
CA LEU A 195 -7.66 3.73 7.22
C LEU A 195 -6.56 3.65 6.15
N GLU A 196 -6.98 3.44 4.91
CA GLU A 196 -6.13 3.37 3.73
C GLU A 196 -6.91 3.91 2.53
N ALA A 197 -6.26 4.67 1.65
CA ALA A 197 -6.81 5.11 0.38
C ALA A 197 -5.67 5.26 -0.62
N ASP A 198 -5.57 4.34 -1.57
CA ASP A 198 -4.50 4.29 -2.56
C ASP A 198 -4.88 3.51 -3.81
N VAL A 199 -4.12 3.73 -4.89
CA VAL A 199 -4.17 2.87 -6.07
C VAL A 199 -3.20 1.72 -5.88
N GLN A 200 -3.70 0.49 -5.89
CA GLN A 200 -2.96 -0.73 -5.52
C GLN A 200 -3.09 -1.81 -6.58
N MET A 201 -2.13 -2.74 -6.57
CA MET A 201 -2.22 -4.00 -7.30
C MET A 201 -2.98 -5.01 -6.46
N VAL A 202 -4.23 -5.30 -6.83
CA VAL A 202 -5.12 -6.22 -6.13
C VAL A 202 -5.04 -7.60 -6.77
N PRO A 203 -4.69 -8.68 -6.03
CA PRO A 203 -4.63 -10.02 -6.59
C PRO A 203 -6.01 -10.51 -7.01
N THR A 204 -6.09 -11.18 -8.16
CA THR A 204 -7.32 -11.82 -8.67
C THR A 204 -7.63 -13.14 -7.97
N THR A 205 -6.63 -13.76 -7.39
CA THR A 205 -6.74 -15.01 -6.63
C THR A 205 -5.74 -15.00 -5.48
N THR A 206 -5.99 -15.79 -4.46
CA THR A 206 -5.13 -15.91 -3.29
C THR A 206 -4.72 -17.36 -3.07
N VAL A 207 -3.58 -17.59 -2.43
CA VAL A 207 -3.09 -18.91 -2.03
C VAL A 207 -3.07 -19.01 -0.50
N SER A 208 -3.45 -20.18 0.03
CA SER A 208 -3.31 -20.46 1.45
C SER A 208 -1.94 -21.04 1.73
N LEU A 209 -1.29 -20.55 2.76
CA LEU A 209 0.04 -21.00 3.19
C LEU A 209 -0.10 -21.84 4.46
N ASP A 210 0.80 -22.81 4.61
CA ASP A 210 1.08 -23.43 5.89
C ASP A 210 1.94 -22.52 6.78
N ASP A 211 2.17 -22.92 8.03
CA ASP A 211 2.89 -22.09 8.99
C ASP A 211 4.34 -21.81 8.54
N ASP A 212 5.03 -22.77 7.92
CA ASP A 212 6.39 -22.60 7.38
C ASP A 212 6.43 -21.62 6.20
N GLY A 213 5.48 -21.74 5.27
CA GLY A 213 5.33 -20.81 4.15
C GLY A 213 5.03 -19.39 4.60
N ALA A 214 4.16 -19.25 5.59
CA ALA A 214 3.80 -17.97 6.18
C ALA A 214 4.98 -17.29 6.88
N GLU A 215 5.74 -18.03 7.71
CA GLU A 215 6.95 -17.51 8.37
C GLU A 215 8.00 -17.03 7.36
N LYS A 216 8.21 -17.80 6.28
CA LYS A 216 9.14 -17.41 5.21
C LYS A 216 8.66 -16.17 4.46
N MET A 217 7.37 -16.02 4.22
CA MET A 217 6.80 -14.80 3.59
C MET A 217 6.93 -13.59 4.52
N GLU A 218 6.64 -13.72 5.82
CA GLU A 218 6.85 -12.65 6.80
C GLU A 218 8.32 -12.20 6.79
N ARG A 219 9.25 -13.14 6.71
CA ARG A 219 10.69 -12.84 6.61
C ARG A 219 11.03 -12.06 5.33
N LEU A 220 10.41 -12.41 4.18
CA LEU A 220 10.59 -11.65 2.94
C LEU A 220 10.12 -10.21 3.11
N ILE A 221 8.93 -10.01 3.68
CA ILE A 221 8.35 -8.70 3.97
C ILE A 221 9.23 -7.89 4.92
N GLU A 222 9.76 -8.52 5.98
CA GLU A 222 10.67 -7.86 6.93
C GLU A 222 11.99 -7.42 6.29
N LEU A 223 12.58 -8.29 5.46
CA LEU A 223 13.81 -7.97 4.71
C LEU A 223 13.56 -6.84 3.72
N ALA A 224 12.45 -6.88 2.98
CA ALA A 224 12.06 -5.81 2.08
C ALA A 224 11.92 -4.48 2.85
N ASN A 225 11.20 -4.46 3.96
CA ASN A 225 11.04 -3.26 4.79
C ASN A 225 12.35 -2.74 5.39
N LYS A 226 13.31 -3.63 5.68
CA LYS A 226 14.59 -3.28 6.29
C LYS A 226 15.60 -2.81 5.25
N ASP A 227 15.79 -3.58 4.19
CA ASP A 227 16.93 -3.45 3.29
C ASP A 227 16.65 -2.50 2.11
N LEU A 228 15.38 -2.32 1.72
CA LEU A 228 15.00 -1.45 0.60
C LEU A 228 14.68 0.00 0.99
N ASN A 229 14.96 0.42 2.23
CA ASN A 229 14.90 1.81 2.72
C ASN A 229 13.58 2.56 2.48
N GLY A 230 12.44 1.87 2.49
CA GLY A 230 11.11 2.49 2.38
C GLY A 230 10.81 3.16 1.04
N CYS A 231 11.45 2.70 -0.05
CA CYS A 231 11.31 3.28 -1.38
C CYS A 231 10.40 2.44 -2.30
N PHE A 232 9.64 1.53 -1.75
CA PHE A 232 8.84 0.57 -2.53
C PHE A 232 7.52 0.24 -1.84
N ASP A 233 6.55 -0.15 -2.66
CA ASP A 233 5.36 -0.89 -2.27
C ASP A 233 5.49 -2.32 -2.74
N TYR A 234 4.93 -3.26 -1.99
CA TYR A 234 4.85 -4.66 -2.39
C TYR A 234 3.40 -5.14 -2.28
N TYR A 235 3.01 -5.99 -3.22
CA TYR A 235 1.71 -6.61 -3.29
C TYR A 235 1.90 -8.12 -3.45
N GLU A 236 1.26 -8.88 -2.58
CA GLU A 236 1.38 -10.34 -2.55
C GLU A 236 0.03 -11.05 -2.68
N MET A 237 0.04 -12.20 -3.32
CA MET A 237 -1.08 -13.14 -3.40
C MET A 237 -1.11 -14.08 -2.19
N MET A 238 -1.21 -13.55 -0.98
CA MET A 238 -1.20 -14.35 0.22
C MET A 238 -2.55 -14.26 0.95
N ASN A 239 -3.16 -15.41 1.23
CA ASN A 239 -4.29 -15.51 2.14
C ASN A 239 -3.81 -16.13 3.44
N TYR A 240 -3.54 -15.28 4.43
CA TYR A 240 -3.03 -15.71 5.73
C TYR A 240 -4.18 -16.10 6.64
N PHE A 241 -4.40 -17.41 6.83
CA PHE A 241 -5.23 -17.92 7.90
C PHE A 241 -4.41 -18.04 9.18
N ARG A 242 -4.54 -17.08 10.07
CA ARG A 242 -4.07 -17.26 11.44
C ARG A 242 -4.91 -18.33 12.13
N HIS A 243 -4.35 -19.52 12.31
CA HIS A 243 -4.84 -20.43 13.35
C HIS A 243 -4.53 -19.79 14.70
N ASN A 244 -5.55 -19.64 15.56
CA ASN A 244 -5.49 -19.07 16.92
C ASN A 244 -4.64 -19.86 17.91
N SER A 245 -3.70 -20.70 17.49
CA SER A 245 -2.93 -21.60 18.34
C SER A 245 -1.40 -21.50 18.18
N SER A 246 -0.85 -20.54 17.41
CA SER A 246 0.60 -20.37 17.32
C SER A 246 1.11 -19.45 18.44
N PRO A 247 2.24 -19.81 19.11
CA PRO A 247 2.87 -18.96 20.14
C PRO A 247 3.27 -17.56 19.66
N LEU A 248 3.50 -17.40 18.35
CA LEU A 248 3.79 -16.10 17.71
C LEU A 248 2.58 -15.17 17.70
N SER A 249 1.35 -15.70 17.64
CA SER A 249 0.14 -14.86 17.72
C SER A 249 -0.03 -14.25 19.12
N GLN A 250 0.42 -14.92 20.19
CA GLN A 250 0.41 -14.41 21.55
C GLN A 250 1.53 -13.40 21.82
N ALA A 251 2.71 -13.56 21.20
CA ALA A 251 3.83 -12.62 21.36
C ALA A 251 3.54 -11.27 20.70
N LEU A 252 2.80 -11.24 19.59
CA LEU A 252 2.40 -9.99 18.91
C LEU A 252 1.19 -9.31 19.57
N SER A 253 0.32 -10.07 20.24
CA SER A 253 -0.78 -9.52 21.04
C SER A 253 -0.33 -8.95 22.38
N ASN A 254 0.81 -9.39 22.92
CA ASN A 254 1.37 -8.92 24.20
C ASN A 254 2.41 -7.80 24.02
N ALA A 255 2.65 -7.33 22.81
CA ALA A 255 3.57 -6.23 22.49
C ALA A 255 2.82 -4.92 22.12
N CYS A 256 1.55 -4.82 22.52
CA CYS A 256 0.77 -3.58 22.53
C CYS A 256 0.81 -2.95 23.91
#